data_0b7baefc9eb2b353b81cbd6309c31fcf
#
_entry.id   0b7baefc9eb2b353b81cbd6309c31fcf
#
_cell.length_a   1.000
_cell.length_b   1.000
_cell.length_c   1.000
_cell.angle_alpha   90.00
_cell.angle_beta   90.00
_cell.angle_gamma   90.00
#
_symmetry.space_group_name_H-M   'P 1'
#
loop_
_entity.id
_entity.type
_entity.pdbx_description
1 polymer ?
#
loop_
_entity_poly.entity_id
_entity_poly.type
_entity_poly.pdbx_seq_one_letter_code
_entity_poly.pdbx_strand_id
1 'polypeptide(L)'
;MRPGLMIGARHVVRYTVPAHQTVPDLLPALAEFRRGQPVFATGFMVGLMEAPCMAAVYPHLEPGEVTVGTLINMTHLSASPPGTSLEAEARAIAVEGRSVRFSVVVADAVGEIAAAGEHGLRVVDAARFRDRLAAKQAQLPRPGPSLLPRDTNGPHHGHRTFQRWPDRSFADHAPPAHPPPGRHPIYS
;
A
#
# COMPACT_ATOMS: atom_id res chain seq x y z
N MET A 1 -16.47 -12.53 -9.67
CA MET A 1 -15.11 -13.02 -10.01
C MET A 1 -15.25 -14.42 -10.59
N ARG A 2 -14.67 -14.66 -11.74
CA ARG A 2 -14.64 -15.98 -12.40
C ARG A 2 -13.80 -16.97 -11.58
N PRO A 3 -14.14 -18.26 -11.59
CA PRO A 3 -13.29 -19.29 -11.00
C PRO A 3 -11.96 -19.40 -11.76
N GLY A 4 -10.96 -20.05 -11.14
CA GLY A 4 -9.67 -20.34 -11.80
C GLY A 4 -8.44 -19.76 -11.12
N LEU A 5 -8.58 -18.72 -10.28
CA LEU A 5 -7.46 -18.27 -9.44
C LEU A 5 -7.26 -19.29 -8.32
N MET A 6 -6.09 -19.91 -8.29
CA MET A 6 -5.75 -20.98 -7.34
C MET A 6 -4.76 -20.46 -6.28
N ILE A 7 -4.84 -21.03 -5.07
CA ILE A 7 -3.77 -20.87 -4.08
C ILE A 7 -2.44 -21.33 -4.71
N GLY A 8 -1.38 -20.56 -4.50
CA GLY A 8 -0.06 -20.79 -5.10
C GLY A 8 0.15 -20.11 -6.46
N ALA A 9 -0.91 -19.57 -7.09
CA ALA A 9 -0.76 -18.78 -8.32
C ALA A 9 0.21 -17.61 -8.08
N ARG A 10 1.14 -17.42 -9.04
CA ARG A 10 2.21 -16.42 -8.96
C ARG A 10 2.06 -15.40 -10.08
N HIS A 11 2.37 -14.15 -9.76
CA HIS A 11 2.51 -13.09 -10.75
C HIS A 11 3.69 -12.21 -10.40
N VAL A 12 4.42 -11.75 -11.41
CA VAL A 12 5.64 -10.96 -11.26
C VAL A 12 5.50 -9.67 -12.06
N VAL A 13 5.86 -8.56 -11.44
CA VAL A 13 5.96 -7.23 -12.07
C VAL A 13 7.38 -6.71 -11.91
N ARG A 14 7.99 -6.24 -13.02
CA ARG A 14 9.29 -5.56 -13.01
C ARG A 14 9.07 -4.06 -13.07
N TYR A 15 9.84 -3.35 -12.29
CA TYR A 15 9.70 -1.91 -12.13
C TYR A 15 11.06 -1.25 -11.96
N THR A 16 11.31 -0.15 -12.66
CA THR A 16 12.49 0.68 -12.41
C THR A 16 12.06 1.94 -11.65
N VAL A 17 12.68 2.19 -10.51
CA VAL A 17 12.35 3.32 -9.64
C VAL A 17 12.58 4.65 -10.40
N PRO A 18 11.53 5.43 -10.67
CA PRO A 18 11.69 6.70 -11.38
C PRO A 18 12.15 7.81 -10.43
N ALA A 19 12.77 8.86 -10.99
CA ALA A 19 13.30 9.98 -10.21
C ALA A 19 12.24 10.78 -9.41
N HIS A 20 10.97 10.69 -9.81
CA HIS A 20 9.85 11.43 -9.20
C HIS A 20 8.99 10.56 -8.25
N GLN A 21 9.51 9.44 -7.77
CA GLN A 21 8.84 8.58 -6.78
C GLN A 21 9.68 8.38 -5.53
N THR A 22 10.38 9.41 -5.14
CA THR A 22 11.17 9.43 -3.90
C THR A 22 10.35 9.92 -2.71
N VAL A 23 10.91 9.83 -1.50
CA VAL A 23 10.21 10.29 -0.28
C VAL A 23 9.75 11.75 -0.40
N PRO A 24 10.57 12.72 -0.91
CA PRO A 24 10.10 14.09 -1.14
C PRO A 24 8.91 14.22 -2.08
N ASP A 25 8.73 13.29 -3.02
CA ASP A 25 7.66 13.35 -4.02
C ASP A 25 6.33 12.78 -3.54
N LEU A 26 6.33 11.95 -2.49
CA LEU A 26 5.12 11.22 -2.06
C LEU A 26 4.02 12.16 -1.55
N LEU A 27 4.36 13.08 -0.66
CA LEU A 27 3.45 14.08 -0.11
C LEU A 27 4.17 15.45 -0.03
N PRO A 28 4.41 16.11 -1.18
CA PRO A 28 5.25 17.31 -1.25
C PRO A 28 4.68 18.52 -0.49
N ALA A 29 3.39 18.52 -0.18
CA ALA A 29 2.77 19.54 0.68
C ALA A 29 3.20 19.45 2.15
N LEU A 30 3.73 18.29 2.60
CA LEU A 30 4.15 18.07 3.98
C LEU A 30 5.67 18.26 4.14
N ALA A 31 6.06 19.10 5.09
CA ALA A 31 7.47 19.46 5.31
C ALA A 31 8.36 18.25 5.68
N GLU A 32 7.80 17.28 6.40
CA GLU A 32 8.44 16.03 6.80
C GLU A 32 8.90 15.22 5.59
N PHE A 33 8.04 15.11 4.57
CA PHE A 33 8.37 14.39 3.33
C PHE A 33 9.42 15.15 2.51
N ARG A 34 9.33 16.49 2.38
CA ARG A 34 10.32 17.28 1.64
C ARG A 34 11.74 17.16 2.18
N ARG A 35 11.91 16.83 3.48
CA ARG A 35 13.21 16.60 4.13
C ARG A 35 13.70 15.17 4.01
N GLY A 36 12.89 14.27 3.44
CA GLY A 36 13.21 12.85 3.29
C GLY A 36 14.37 12.62 2.31
N GLN A 37 15.00 11.45 2.42
CA GLN A 37 16.04 11.05 1.49
C GLN A 37 15.45 10.74 0.09
N PRO A 38 16.19 10.98 -1.01
CA PRO A 38 15.73 10.72 -2.37
C PRO A 38 15.84 9.22 -2.72
N VAL A 39 15.10 8.39 -1.98
CA VAL A 39 14.95 6.95 -2.22
C VAL A 39 13.48 6.61 -2.44
N PHE A 40 13.19 5.47 -3.04
CA PHE A 40 11.82 5.01 -3.30
C PHE A 40 10.97 5.04 -2.04
N ALA A 41 9.90 5.84 -2.05
CA ALA A 41 9.11 6.05 -0.84
C ALA A 41 8.28 4.81 -0.48
N THR A 42 8.12 4.56 0.83
CA THR A 42 7.33 3.43 1.35
C THR A 42 5.91 3.41 0.77
N GLY A 43 5.26 4.56 0.58
CA GLY A 43 3.93 4.60 -0.02
C GLY A 43 3.92 4.14 -1.49
N PHE A 44 4.95 4.45 -2.26
CA PHE A 44 5.10 3.92 -3.63
C PHE A 44 5.47 2.44 -3.62
N MET A 45 6.29 1.97 -2.66
CA MET A 45 6.59 0.55 -2.46
C MET A 45 5.32 -0.26 -2.20
N VAL A 46 4.38 0.25 -1.38
CA VAL A 46 3.06 -0.37 -1.18
C VAL A 46 2.32 -0.52 -2.50
N GLY A 47 2.30 0.52 -3.34
CA GLY A 47 1.68 0.45 -4.67
C GLY A 47 2.37 -0.57 -5.60
N LEU A 48 3.71 -0.67 -5.54
CA LEU A 48 4.44 -1.69 -6.29
C LEU A 48 4.11 -3.11 -5.82
N MET A 49 3.94 -3.33 -4.52
CA MET A 49 3.53 -4.63 -3.97
C MET A 49 2.08 -5.00 -4.35
N GLU A 50 1.19 -4.03 -4.50
CA GLU A 50 -0.19 -4.26 -4.95
C GLU A 50 -0.26 -4.64 -6.44
N ALA A 51 0.61 -4.11 -7.28
CA ALA A 51 0.56 -4.29 -8.73
C ALA A 51 0.52 -5.76 -9.20
N PRO A 52 1.40 -6.67 -8.75
CA PRO A 52 1.33 -8.09 -9.14
C PRO A 52 0.08 -8.79 -8.58
N CYS A 53 -0.44 -8.36 -7.42
CA CYS A 53 -1.68 -8.89 -6.86
C CYS A 53 -2.88 -8.55 -7.75
N MET A 54 -2.99 -7.29 -8.19
CA MET A 54 -4.02 -6.85 -9.12
C MET A 54 -3.90 -7.59 -10.46
N ALA A 55 -2.70 -7.69 -11.01
CA ALA A 55 -2.44 -8.37 -12.27
C ALA A 55 -2.83 -9.86 -12.22
N ALA A 56 -2.62 -10.53 -11.09
CA ALA A 56 -3.06 -11.91 -10.88
C ALA A 56 -4.59 -12.05 -10.83
N VAL A 57 -5.32 -11.07 -10.34
CA VAL A 57 -6.79 -11.11 -10.22
C VAL A 57 -7.49 -10.66 -11.49
N TYR A 58 -6.93 -9.73 -12.26
CA TYR A 58 -7.58 -9.14 -13.44
C TYR A 58 -8.15 -10.14 -14.46
N PRO A 59 -7.47 -11.24 -14.84
CA PRO A 59 -8.02 -12.21 -15.78
C PRO A 59 -9.29 -12.90 -15.27
N HIS A 60 -9.55 -12.83 -13.97
CA HIS A 60 -10.68 -13.47 -13.30
C HIS A 60 -11.84 -12.52 -13.00
N LEU A 61 -11.76 -11.25 -13.41
CA LEU A 61 -12.86 -10.31 -13.22
C LEU A 61 -13.98 -10.54 -14.24
N GLU A 62 -15.22 -10.39 -13.79
CA GLU A 62 -16.37 -10.24 -14.68
C GLU A 62 -16.47 -8.78 -15.19
N PRO A 63 -17.16 -8.55 -16.33
CA PRO A 63 -17.47 -7.20 -16.74
C PRO A 63 -18.16 -6.40 -15.63
N GLY A 64 -17.69 -5.21 -15.35
CA GLY A 64 -18.20 -4.34 -14.28
C GLY A 64 -17.65 -4.66 -12.88
N GLU A 65 -16.72 -5.58 -12.73
CA GLU A 65 -15.99 -5.82 -11.48
C GLU A 65 -14.65 -5.06 -11.45
N VAL A 66 -14.25 -4.62 -10.25
CA VAL A 66 -12.95 -4.01 -9.97
C VAL A 66 -12.39 -4.56 -8.66
N THR A 67 -11.09 -4.39 -8.43
CA THR A 67 -10.44 -4.72 -7.16
C THR A 67 -10.31 -3.50 -6.27
N VAL A 68 -10.37 -3.71 -4.96
CA VAL A 68 -10.01 -2.72 -3.93
C VAL A 68 -9.06 -3.37 -2.93
N GLY A 69 -8.02 -2.62 -2.50
CA GLY A 69 -7.12 -3.04 -1.43
C GLY A 69 -7.86 -3.10 -0.10
N THR A 70 -7.64 -4.15 0.69
CA THR A 70 -8.31 -4.37 1.98
C THR A 70 -7.35 -4.69 3.11
N LEU A 71 -6.15 -5.12 2.80
CA LEU A 71 -5.11 -5.45 3.78
C LEU A 71 -3.74 -5.05 3.22
N ILE A 72 -2.96 -4.39 4.04
CA ILE A 72 -1.54 -4.15 3.82
C ILE A 72 -0.81 -4.44 5.13
N ASN A 73 0.09 -5.42 5.09
CA ASN A 73 1.01 -5.72 6.18
C ASN A 73 2.38 -5.97 5.56
N MET A 74 3.30 -5.00 5.68
CA MET A 74 4.60 -5.09 5.03
C MET A 74 5.72 -4.56 5.89
N THR A 75 6.91 -5.06 5.63
CA THR A 75 8.17 -4.51 6.11
C THR A 75 8.96 -3.98 4.92
N HIS A 76 9.37 -2.70 4.97
CA HIS A 76 10.31 -2.10 4.03
C HIS A 76 11.72 -2.30 4.60
N LEU A 77 12.53 -3.11 3.93
CA LEU A 77 13.78 -3.66 4.47
C LEU A 77 15.03 -2.94 3.96
N SER A 78 14.99 -2.48 2.69
CA SER A 78 16.15 -1.87 2.05
C SER A 78 15.75 -0.66 1.20
N ALA A 79 16.60 0.35 1.18
CA ALA A 79 16.39 1.57 0.41
C ALA A 79 16.73 1.36 -1.06
N SER A 80 15.87 1.81 -1.96
CA SER A 80 16.06 1.71 -3.42
C SER A 80 16.16 3.11 -4.01
N PRO A 81 17.34 3.58 -4.43
CA PRO A 81 17.49 4.86 -5.12
C PRO A 81 16.87 4.85 -6.52
N PRO A 82 16.59 6.03 -7.12
CA PRO A 82 16.16 6.13 -8.51
C PRO A 82 17.08 5.37 -9.47
N GLY A 83 16.48 4.68 -10.46
CA GLY A 83 17.19 3.82 -11.39
C GLY A 83 17.35 2.37 -10.92
N THR A 84 17.06 2.05 -9.66
CA THR A 84 17.04 0.66 -9.19
C THR A 84 15.96 -0.14 -9.91
N SER A 85 16.35 -1.29 -10.49
CA SER A 85 15.39 -2.26 -11.02
C SER A 85 14.89 -3.17 -9.91
N LEU A 86 13.59 -3.22 -9.74
CA LEU A 86 12.89 -4.03 -8.74
C LEU A 86 12.02 -5.08 -9.43
N GLU A 87 11.93 -6.26 -8.84
CA GLU A 87 11.00 -7.31 -9.20
C GLU A 87 10.07 -7.58 -8.01
N ALA A 88 8.77 -7.37 -8.21
CA ALA A 88 7.72 -7.64 -7.23
C ALA A 88 7.01 -8.94 -7.60
N GLU A 89 7.09 -9.95 -6.74
CA GLU A 89 6.41 -11.23 -6.90
C GLU A 89 5.26 -11.32 -5.89
N ALA A 90 4.05 -11.59 -6.36
CA ALA A 90 2.91 -11.96 -5.54
C ALA A 90 2.57 -13.43 -5.71
N ARG A 91 2.27 -14.10 -4.59
CA ARG A 91 1.79 -15.50 -4.54
C ARG A 91 0.49 -15.56 -3.78
N ALA A 92 -0.58 -16.08 -4.39
CA ALA A 92 -1.86 -16.23 -3.72
C ALA A 92 -1.76 -17.24 -2.57
N ILE A 93 -2.11 -16.82 -1.35
CA ILE A 93 -2.07 -17.63 -0.12
C ILE A 93 -3.47 -17.95 0.42
N ALA A 94 -4.50 -17.17 0.02
CA ALA A 94 -5.89 -17.48 0.31
C ALA A 94 -6.79 -16.94 -0.81
N VAL A 95 -7.82 -17.71 -1.19
CA VAL A 95 -8.86 -17.31 -2.16
C VAL A 95 -10.21 -17.69 -1.55
N GLU A 96 -10.97 -16.69 -1.10
CA GLU A 96 -12.22 -16.87 -0.37
C GLU A 96 -13.33 -16.04 -1.03
N GLY A 97 -14.08 -16.68 -1.93
CA GLY A 97 -15.14 -16.02 -2.69
C GLY A 97 -14.63 -14.84 -3.51
N ARG A 98 -14.85 -13.61 -3.05
CA ARG A 98 -14.42 -12.37 -3.70
C ARG A 98 -13.20 -11.73 -3.04
N SER A 99 -12.60 -12.38 -2.07
CA SER A 99 -11.41 -11.90 -1.35
C SER A 99 -10.21 -12.78 -1.67
N VAL A 100 -9.07 -12.16 -1.91
CA VAL A 100 -7.80 -12.84 -2.19
C VAL A 100 -6.72 -12.23 -1.32
N ARG A 101 -5.90 -13.07 -0.69
CA ARG A 101 -4.66 -12.65 0.00
C ARG A 101 -3.45 -13.19 -0.73
N PHE A 102 -2.42 -12.38 -0.73
CA PHE A 102 -1.13 -12.68 -1.34
C PHE A 102 -0.02 -12.50 -0.33
N SER A 103 0.99 -13.36 -0.38
CA SER A 103 2.33 -13.00 0.08
C SER A 103 3.02 -12.26 -1.06
N VAL A 104 3.76 -11.20 -0.73
CA VAL A 104 4.47 -10.39 -1.72
C VAL A 104 5.90 -10.16 -1.27
N VAL A 105 6.84 -10.31 -2.20
CA VAL A 105 8.26 -10.00 -2.00
C VAL A 105 8.70 -9.09 -3.12
N VAL A 106 9.46 -8.06 -2.78
CA VAL A 106 10.13 -7.16 -3.74
C VAL A 106 11.62 -7.29 -3.55
N ALA A 107 12.34 -7.64 -4.62
CA ALA A 107 13.78 -7.74 -4.62
C ALA A 107 14.39 -6.88 -5.73
N ASP A 108 15.63 -6.46 -5.56
CA ASP A 108 16.40 -5.80 -6.60
C ASP A 108 17.13 -6.80 -7.54
N ALA A 109 17.87 -6.27 -8.51
CA ALA A 109 18.57 -7.06 -9.52
C ALA A 109 19.73 -7.91 -8.96
N VAL A 110 20.22 -7.63 -7.74
CA VAL A 110 21.26 -8.42 -7.07
C VAL A 110 20.67 -9.40 -6.05
N GLY A 111 19.34 -9.44 -5.91
CA GLY A 111 18.61 -10.34 -5.01
C GLY A 111 18.46 -9.81 -3.59
N GLU A 112 18.78 -8.54 -3.32
CA GLU A 112 18.50 -7.92 -2.04
C GLU A 112 16.99 -7.69 -1.89
N ILE A 113 16.43 -8.13 -0.76
CA ILE A 113 14.99 -7.96 -0.47
C ILE A 113 14.74 -6.52 -0.03
N ALA A 114 14.05 -5.76 -0.88
CA ALA A 114 13.67 -4.38 -0.59
C ALA A 114 12.41 -4.30 0.28
N ALA A 115 11.44 -5.19 0.08
CA ALA A 115 10.22 -5.27 0.89
C ALA A 115 9.64 -6.68 0.89
N ALA A 116 8.92 -7.03 1.96
CA ALA A 116 8.16 -8.28 2.05
C ALA A 116 6.92 -8.10 2.91
N GLY A 117 5.87 -8.90 2.66
CA GLY A 117 4.66 -8.86 3.47
C GLY A 117 3.46 -9.50 2.82
N GLU A 118 2.27 -9.08 3.26
CA GLU A 118 0.99 -9.54 2.74
C GLU A 118 0.16 -8.39 2.18
N HIS A 119 -0.56 -8.67 1.10
CA HIS A 119 -1.54 -7.76 0.51
C HIS A 119 -2.87 -8.49 0.28
N GLY A 120 -3.97 -7.84 0.65
CA GLY A 120 -5.32 -8.36 0.46
C GLY A 120 -6.12 -7.52 -0.53
N LEU A 121 -6.76 -8.19 -1.47
CA LEU A 121 -7.68 -7.59 -2.45
C LEU A 121 -9.10 -8.13 -2.24
N ARG A 122 -10.08 -7.28 -2.54
CA ARG A 122 -11.47 -7.68 -2.68
C ARG A 122 -12.03 -7.25 -4.02
N VAL A 123 -12.70 -8.17 -4.72
CA VAL A 123 -13.44 -7.87 -5.94
C VAL A 123 -14.80 -7.28 -5.57
N VAL A 124 -15.13 -6.13 -6.14
CA VAL A 124 -16.38 -5.43 -5.91
C VAL A 124 -17.06 -5.07 -7.24
N ASP A 125 -18.38 -4.87 -7.19
CA ASP A 125 -19.12 -4.28 -8.31
C ASP A 125 -18.80 -2.79 -8.43
N ALA A 126 -18.32 -2.37 -9.59
CA ALA A 126 -17.85 -1.02 -9.85
C ALA A 126 -18.98 0.03 -9.78
N ALA A 127 -20.20 -0.30 -10.21
CA ALA A 127 -21.33 0.61 -10.16
C ALA A 127 -21.75 0.85 -8.71
N ARG A 128 -21.98 -0.22 -7.96
CA ARG A 128 -22.31 -0.12 -6.52
C ARG A 128 -21.21 0.57 -5.71
N PHE A 129 -19.96 0.39 -6.09
CA PHE A 129 -18.85 1.06 -5.42
C PHE A 129 -18.88 2.57 -5.70
N ARG A 130 -19.08 2.99 -6.96
CA ARG A 130 -19.23 4.41 -7.32
C ARG A 130 -20.40 5.07 -6.63
N ASP A 131 -21.57 4.40 -6.56
CA ASP A 131 -22.77 4.95 -5.92
C ASP A 131 -22.51 5.23 -4.42
N ARG A 132 -21.82 4.30 -3.73
CA ARG A 132 -21.41 4.50 -2.33
C ARG A 132 -20.43 5.65 -2.16
N LEU A 133 -19.48 5.80 -3.09
CA LEU A 133 -18.54 6.93 -3.09
C LEU A 133 -19.27 8.26 -3.30
N ALA A 134 -20.20 8.33 -4.23
CA ALA A 134 -21.01 9.52 -4.49
C ALA A 134 -21.86 9.90 -3.26
N ALA A 135 -22.51 8.92 -2.63
CA ALA A 135 -23.27 9.13 -1.39
C ALA A 135 -22.38 9.62 -0.24
N LYS A 136 -21.18 9.04 -0.07
CA LYS A 136 -20.20 9.49 0.92
C LYS A 136 -19.72 10.90 0.64
N GLN A 137 -19.42 11.23 -0.60
CA GLN A 137 -18.98 12.56 -1.02
C GLN A 137 -20.03 13.63 -0.76
N ALA A 138 -21.31 13.32 -1.00
CA ALA A 138 -22.42 14.22 -0.72
C ALA A 138 -22.59 14.55 0.78
N GLN A 139 -22.10 13.68 1.67
CA GLN A 139 -22.12 13.87 3.12
C GLN A 139 -20.89 14.61 3.67
N LEU A 140 -19.83 14.77 2.84
CA LEU A 140 -18.65 15.50 3.30
C LEU A 140 -18.98 16.99 3.43
N PRO A 141 -18.53 17.65 4.52
CA PRO A 141 -18.61 19.10 4.61
C PRO A 141 -17.90 19.70 3.39
N ARG A 142 -18.44 20.78 2.86
CA ARG A 142 -17.73 21.53 1.81
C ARG A 142 -16.32 21.87 2.34
N PRO A 143 -15.26 21.70 1.53
CA PRO A 143 -13.93 22.06 1.99
C PRO A 143 -13.93 23.51 2.43
N GLY A 144 -13.75 23.71 3.74
CA GLY A 144 -13.43 25.01 4.29
C GLY A 144 -12.06 25.46 3.75
N PRO A 145 -11.62 26.71 4.00
CA PRO A 145 -10.30 27.16 3.62
C PRO A 145 -9.28 26.15 4.13
N SER A 146 -8.38 25.74 3.22
CA SER A 146 -7.37 24.69 3.46
C SER A 146 -6.75 24.83 4.84
N LEU A 147 -6.87 23.78 5.68
CA LEU A 147 -6.19 23.69 6.98
C LEU A 147 -4.68 23.43 6.83
N LEU A 148 -4.20 23.24 5.60
CA LEU A 148 -2.76 23.17 5.35
C LEU A 148 -2.16 24.56 5.58
N PRO A 149 -1.07 24.69 6.37
CA PRO A 149 -0.39 25.95 6.55
C PRO A 149 -0.03 26.51 5.18
N ARG A 150 -0.50 27.70 4.86
CA ARG A 150 0.09 28.47 3.75
C ARG A 150 1.54 28.73 4.17
N ASP A 151 2.50 28.41 3.32
CA ASP A 151 3.90 28.80 3.51
C ASP A 151 3.97 30.33 3.62
N THR A 152 3.79 30.83 4.83
CA THR A 152 4.16 32.20 5.16
C THR A 152 5.64 32.12 5.51
N ASN A 153 6.50 32.54 4.59
CA ASN A 153 7.91 32.85 4.85
C ASN A 153 7.97 33.95 5.92
N GLY A 154 7.94 33.57 7.19
CA GLY A 154 8.13 34.41 8.34
C GLY A 154 8.98 33.69 9.40
N PRO A 155 9.82 34.39 10.18
CA PRO A 155 10.73 33.79 11.16
C PRO A 155 9.95 33.02 12.23
N HIS A 156 10.29 31.76 12.41
CA HIS A 156 9.67 30.86 13.37
C HIS A 156 10.00 31.26 14.81
N HIS A 157 9.03 31.86 15.50
CA HIS A 157 8.96 31.82 16.97
C HIS A 157 7.53 31.41 17.35
N GLY A 158 7.38 30.26 17.98
CA GLY A 158 6.11 29.88 18.63
C GLY A 158 5.86 28.37 18.61
N HIS A 159 6.10 27.72 19.74
CA HIS A 159 5.59 26.40 20.05
C HIS A 159 4.07 26.38 19.87
N ARG A 160 3.56 25.72 18.83
CA ARG A 160 2.15 25.36 18.74
C ARG A 160 1.99 23.95 19.28
N THR A 161 1.27 23.86 20.38
CA THR A 161 0.76 22.61 20.93
C THR A 161 -0.07 21.88 19.86
N PHE A 162 0.35 20.66 19.53
CA PHE A 162 -0.45 19.71 18.75
C PHE A 162 -1.79 19.52 19.46
N GLN A 163 -2.91 19.86 18.82
CA GLN A 163 -4.21 19.42 19.27
C GLN A 163 -4.26 17.90 19.13
N ARG A 164 -4.31 17.24 20.27
CA ARG A 164 -4.45 15.79 20.39
C ARG A 164 -5.74 15.38 19.69
N TRP A 165 -5.64 14.42 18.76
CA TRP A 165 -6.80 13.71 18.26
C TRP A 165 -7.54 13.09 19.44
N PRO A 166 -8.91 13.11 19.46
CA PRO A 166 -9.63 12.41 20.50
C PRO A 166 -9.22 10.93 20.46
N ASP A 167 -8.79 10.45 21.62
CA ASP A 167 -8.39 9.08 21.88
C ASP A 167 -9.57 8.14 21.61
N ARG A 168 -9.75 7.73 20.35
CA ARG A 168 -10.52 6.52 20.06
C ARG A 168 -9.53 5.39 20.24
N SER A 169 -9.66 4.69 21.36
CA SER A 169 -8.83 3.56 21.70
C SER A 169 -8.82 2.54 20.55
N PHE A 170 -7.66 2.33 19.95
CA PHE A 170 -7.40 1.24 19.02
C PHE A 170 -7.41 -0.14 19.71
N ALA A 171 -7.83 -0.20 20.99
CA ALA A 171 -7.82 -1.41 21.79
C ALA A 171 -8.83 -2.49 21.34
N ASP A 172 -9.87 -2.13 20.58
CA ASP A 172 -10.93 -3.09 20.24
C ASP A 172 -10.73 -3.80 18.89
N HIS A 173 -9.62 -3.57 18.19
CA HIS A 173 -9.35 -4.18 16.88
C HIS A 173 -7.94 -4.77 16.78
N ALA A 174 -7.39 -5.27 17.89
CA ALA A 174 -6.15 -6.05 17.82
C ALA A 174 -6.43 -7.37 17.05
N PRO A 175 -5.72 -7.65 15.94
CA PRO A 175 -5.82 -8.96 15.31
C PRO A 175 -5.31 -10.02 16.29
N PRO A 176 -5.83 -11.26 16.24
CA PRO A 176 -5.36 -12.33 17.10
C PRO A 176 -3.85 -12.52 16.91
N ALA A 177 -3.15 -12.70 18.03
CA ALA A 177 -1.70 -12.91 18.06
C ALA A 177 -1.31 -14.04 17.10
N HIS A 178 -0.42 -13.75 16.14
CA HIS A 178 0.14 -14.77 15.27
C HIS A 178 1.01 -15.72 16.10
N PRO A 179 0.95 -17.03 15.82
CA PRO A 179 1.91 -17.97 16.39
C PRO A 179 3.33 -17.61 15.93
N PRO A 180 4.37 -17.86 16.74
CA PRO A 180 5.74 -17.52 16.38
C PRO A 180 6.16 -18.23 15.09
N PRO A 181 7.00 -17.62 14.23
CA PRO A 181 7.45 -18.21 12.98
C PRO A 181 8.20 -19.52 13.28
N GLY A 182 7.71 -20.61 12.73
CA GLY A 182 8.37 -21.91 12.76
C GLY A 182 9.73 -21.78 12.09
N ARG A 183 10.78 -22.32 12.74
CA ARG A 183 12.14 -22.40 12.21
C ARG A 183 12.10 -23.17 10.90
N HIS A 184 12.41 -22.53 9.79
CA HIS A 184 12.63 -23.21 8.51
C HIS A 184 13.97 -23.97 8.59
N PRO A 185 14.03 -25.24 8.16
CA PRO A 185 15.28 -25.96 8.05
C PRO A 185 16.16 -25.33 6.96
N ILE A 186 17.40 -25.08 7.30
CA ILE A 186 18.47 -24.67 6.41
C ILE A 186 18.72 -25.85 5.45
N TYR A 187 18.51 -25.62 4.16
CA TYR A 187 18.96 -26.57 3.15
C TYR A 187 20.47 -26.41 2.97
N SER A 188 21.20 -27.48 3.35
CA SER A 188 22.56 -27.76 2.94
C SER A 188 22.58 -28.26 1.49
#